data_23f9a010e4851311e9987890838027fd
#
_entry.id   23f9a010e4851311e9987890838027fd
#
_cell.length_a   1.000
_cell.length_b   1.000
_cell.length_c   1.000
_cell.angle_alpha   90.00
_cell.angle_beta   90.00
_cell.angle_gamma   90.00
#
_symmetry.space_group_name_H-M   'P 1'
#
loop_
_entity.id
_entity.type
_entity.pdbx_description
1 polymer ?
#
loop_
_entity_poly.entity_id
_entity_poly.type
_entity_poly.pdbx_seq_one_letter_code
_entity_poly.pdbx_strand_id
1 'polypeptide(L)'
;MITRCYLEITNICNLDCLFCPKTAREKRSLTPQKFDLLTDKLRGKIKFLYFHLMGEPLLHRHLPEFIAMAREKGFIPVLTTNGTLLSRAQAVMDARPYKMQVSLHSHEGNGKENLQQYVYEAMRFAIEAAAKGVIMVLRLWNQGGYDKENERLLDMVAGYVPRPWTQCQNGWRLADKIFIEYGRMFEWPEGEKSENSDGGAF
;
A
#
# COMPACT_ATOMS: atom_id res chain seq x y z
N MET A 1 22.61 -3.91 -9.01
CA MET A 1 22.25 -4.39 -7.63
C MET A 1 20.76 -4.20 -7.45
N ILE A 2 20.01 -5.25 -7.06
CA ILE A 2 18.59 -5.15 -6.76
C ILE A 2 18.45 -4.36 -5.45
N THR A 3 17.72 -3.23 -5.47
CA THR A 3 17.57 -2.38 -4.27
C THR A 3 16.23 -2.56 -3.56
N ARG A 4 15.25 -3.20 -4.20
CA ARG A 4 13.87 -3.34 -3.75
C ARG A 4 13.41 -4.80 -3.83
N CYS A 5 12.63 -5.25 -2.85
CA CYS A 5 11.94 -6.54 -2.88
C CYS A 5 10.51 -6.36 -2.40
N TYR A 6 9.58 -7.00 -3.10
CA TYR A 6 8.18 -7.13 -2.67
C TYR A 6 8.03 -8.48 -1.96
N LEU A 7 7.71 -8.44 -0.69
CA LEU A 7 7.40 -9.61 0.13
C LEU A 7 5.92 -9.54 0.53
N GLU A 8 5.09 -10.21 -0.25
CA GLU A 8 3.66 -10.31 0.05
C GLU A 8 3.47 -11.04 1.37
N ILE A 9 3.09 -10.31 2.42
CA ILE A 9 2.89 -10.89 3.75
C ILE A 9 1.53 -11.56 3.90
N THR A 10 0.56 -11.16 3.06
CA THR A 10 -0.77 -11.76 2.94
C THR A 10 -1.33 -11.50 1.55
N ASN A 11 -2.10 -12.46 1.02
CA ASN A 11 -2.90 -12.27 -0.19
C ASN A 11 -4.40 -12.11 0.12
N ILE A 12 -4.75 -11.91 1.40
CA ILE A 12 -6.11 -11.65 1.86
C ILE A 12 -6.35 -10.15 1.75
N CYS A 13 -7.45 -9.75 1.10
CA CYS A 13 -7.89 -8.36 0.99
C CYS A 13 -9.37 -8.26 1.39
N ASN A 14 -9.73 -7.14 2.00
CA ASN A 14 -11.13 -6.83 2.36
C ASN A 14 -11.86 -6.03 1.26
N LEU A 15 -11.20 -5.73 0.16
CA LEU A 15 -11.77 -5.07 -1.01
C LEU A 15 -11.72 -5.97 -2.24
N ASP A 16 -12.57 -5.63 -3.20
CA ASP A 16 -12.68 -6.31 -4.49
C ASP A 16 -12.60 -5.30 -5.65
N CYS A 17 -11.52 -4.51 -5.67
CA CYS A 17 -11.34 -3.43 -6.63
C CYS A 17 -11.43 -3.94 -8.08
N LEU A 18 -12.16 -3.22 -8.93
CA LEU A 18 -12.40 -3.58 -10.33
C LEU A 18 -11.09 -3.67 -11.15
N PHE A 19 -10.12 -2.84 -10.80
CA PHE A 19 -8.81 -2.79 -11.48
C PHE A 19 -7.77 -3.78 -10.90
N CYS A 20 -8.11 -4.51 -9.85
CA CYS A 20 -7.19 -5.49 -9.26
C CYS A 20 -7.31 -6.83 -9.99
N PRO A 21 -6.21 -7.45 -10.46
CA PRO A 21 -6.27 -8.73 -11.16
C PRO A 21 -6.67 -9.88 -10.25
N LYS A 22 -6.65 -9.65 -8.93
CA LYS A 22 -6.94 -10.65 -7.90
C LYS A 22 -5.98 -11.84 -7.97
N THR A 23 -6.17 -12.83 -7.16
CA THR A 23 -5.34 -14.04 -7.18
C THR A 23 -6.20 -15.28 -6.99
N ALA A 24 -5.97 -16.28 -7.82
CA ALA A 24 -6.57 -17.61 -7.68
C ALA A 24 -5.84 -18.48 -6.63
N ARG A 25 -4.70 -18.01 -6.09
CA ARG A 25 -3.96 -18.72 -5.04
C ARG A 25 -4.81 -18.85 -3.78
N GLU A 26 -4.63 -19.95 -3.06
CA GLU A 26 -5.21 -20.12 -1.73
C GLU A 26 -4.89 -18.92 -0.82
N LYS A 27 -5.89 -18.43 -0.07
CA LYS A 27 -5.72 -17.31 0.85
C LYS A 27 -4.79 -17.69 1.99
N ARG A 28 -3.69 -16.96 2.12
CA ARG A 28 -2.64 -17.23 3.12
C ARG A 28 -2.03 -15.94 3.64
N SER A 29 -1.49 -16.06 4.85
CA SER A 29 -0.66 -15.03 5.48
C SER A 29 0.65 -15.64 5.96
N LEU A 30 1.74 -14.90 5.93
CA LEU A 30 3.02 -15.35 6.46
C LEU A 30 2.96 -15.48 7.98
N THR A 31 3.63 -16.51 8.49
CA THR A 31 3.91 -16.60 9.93
C THR A 31 5.16 -15.81 10.29
N PRO A 32 5.34 -15.39 11.56
CA PRO A 32 6.58 -14.73 12.00
C PRO A 32 7.83 -15.52 11.66
N GLN A 33 7.81 -16.84 11.83
CA GLN A 33 8.96 -17.72 11.53
C GLN A 33 9.30 -17.70 10.03
N LYS A 34 8.29 -17.73 9.15
CA LYS A 34 8.52 -17.65 7.70
C LYS A 34 9.02 -16.27 7.28
N PHE A 35 8.48 -15.21 7.88
CA PHE A 35 8.95 -13.85 7.63
C PHE A 35 10.41 -13.69 8.04
N ASP A 36 10.78 -14.19 9.22
CA ASP A 36 12.14 -14.17 9.75
C ASP A 36 13.12 -14.88 8.81
N LEU A 37 12.81 -16.12 8.42
CA LEU A 37 13.60 -16.93 7.50
C LEU A 37 13.81 -16.23 6.14
N LEU A 38 12.74 -15.65 5.56
CA LEU A 38 12.81 -14.99 4.26
C LEU A 38 13.65 -13.71 4.34
N THR A 39 13.48 -12.93 5.39
CA THR A 39 14.25 -11.70 5.59
C THR A 39 15.71 -11.98 5.86
N ASP A 40 16.09 -13.06 6.54
CA ASP A 40 17.48 -13.46 6.69
C ASP A 40 18.14 -13.77 5.34
N LYS A 41 17.44 -14.45 4.44
CA LYS A 41 17.95 -14.73 3.08
C LYS A 41 18.13 -13.46 2.23
N LEU A 42 17.37 -12.41 2.52
CA LEU A 42 17.41 -11.11 1.81
C LEU A 42 18.40 -10.12 2.42
N ARG A 43 18.85 -10.37 3.64
CA ARG A 43 19.74 -9.46 4.39
C ARG A 43 21.01 -9.16 3.62
N GLY A 44 21.36 -7.87 3.54
CA GLY A 44 22.54 -7.39 2.78
C GLY A 44 22.38 -7.39 1.26
N LYS A 45 21.29 -7.97 0.71
CA LYS A 45 21.08 -8.05 -0.75
C LYS A 45 20.14 -6.96 -1.27
N ILE A 46 19.25 -6.47 -0.43
CA ILE A 46 18.27 -5.43 -0.75
C ILE A 46 18.22 -4.39 0.36
N LYS A 47 17.68 -3.21 0.04
CA LYS A 47 17.52 -2.11 1.00
C LYS A 47 16.06 -1.89 1.37
N PHE A 48 15.18 -1.79 0.37
CA PHE A 48 13.76 -1.51 0.58
C PHE A 48 12.95 -2.79 0.55
N LEU A 49 12.16 -3.02 1.61
CA LEU A 49 11.27 -4.17 1.72
C LEU A 49 9.82 -3.69 1.69
N TYR A 50 9.10 -4.06 0.63
CA TYR A 50 7.69 -3.72 0.42
C TYR A 50 6.81 -4.87 0.88
N PHE A 51 5.84 -4.61 1.77
CA PHE A 51 5.01 -5.64 2.42
C PHE A 51 3.68 -5.89 1.71
N HIS A 52 3.56 -5.49 0.47
CA HIS A 52 2.32 -5.63 -0.29
C HIS A 52 2.58 -6.19 -1.67
N LEU A 53 1.57 -6.85 -2.21
CA LEU A 53 1.39 -7.14 -3.63
C LEU A 53 -0.11 -7.24 -3.93
N MET A 54 -0.79 -8.35 -3.57
CA MET A 54 -2.20 -8.61 -3.89
C MET A 54 -3.15 -8.44 -2.71
N GLY A 55 -2.70 -8.52 -1.47
CA GLY A 55 -3.51 -8.43 -0.26
C GLY A 55 -3.53 -7.04 0.37
N GLU A 56 -4.26 -6.93 1.48
CA GLU A 56 -4.26 -5.74 2.33
C GLU A 56 -3.38 -5.97 3.57
N PRO A 57 -2.21 -5.32 3.68
CA PRO A 57 -1.29 -5.54 4.79
C PRO A 57 -1.89 -5.26 6.17
N LEU A 58 -2.81 -4.28 6.29
CA LEU A 58 -3.45 -3.94 7.58
C LEU A 58 -4.37 -5.03 8.13
N LEU A 59 -4.70 -6.06 7.32
CA LEU A 59 -5.37 -7.27 7.82
C LEU A 59 -4.42 -8.22 8.53
N HIS A 60 -3.11 -8.05 8.36
CA HIS A 60 -2.14 -8.98 8.93
C HIS A 60 -1.86 -8.65 10.40
N ARG A 61 -2.27 -9.53 11.32
CA ARG A 61 -2.14 -9.31 12.77
C ARG A 61 -0.72 -9.04 13.27
N HIS A 62 0.31 -9.59 12.59
CA HIS A 62 1.71 -9.42 12.95
C HIS A 62 2.41 -8.30 12.16
N LEU A 63 1.66 -7.44 11.46
CA LEU A 63 2.28 -6.38 10.66
C LEU A 63 3.20 -5.44 11.47
N PRO A 64 2.83 -4.97 12.68
CA PRO A 64 3.74 -4.14 13.49
C PRO A 64 5.03 -4.87 13.85
N GLU A 65 4.94 -6.16 14.20
CA GLU A 65 6.08 -7.03 14.49
C GLU A 65 6.99 -7.17 13.26
N PHE A 66 6.42 -7.40 12.08
CA PHE A 66 7.19 -7.50 10.83
C PHE A 66 7.93 -6.20 10.47
N ILE A 67 7.33 -5.04 10.74
CA ILE A 67 7.98 -3.74 10.57
C ILE A 67 9.20 -3.63 11.49
N ALA A 68 9.04 -4.00 12.77
CA ALA A 68 10.13 -3.98 13.75
C ALA A 68 11.27 -4.93 13.34
N MET A 69 10.95 -6.19 13.05
CA MET A 69 11.92 -7.21 12.60
C MET A 69 12.67 -6.76 11.33
N ALA A 70 11.97 -6.19 10.36
CA ALA A 70 12.60 -5.69 9.14
C ALA A 70 13.61 -4.57 9.44
N ARG A 71 13.25 -3.63 10.31
CA ARG A 71 14.15 -2.54 10.73
C ARG A 71 15.37 -3.05 11.48
N GLU A 72 15.20 -3.97 12.43
CA GLU A 72 16.28 -4.61 13.18
C GLU A 72 17.29 -5.32 12.26
N LYS A 73 16.78 -5.91 11.16
CA LYS A 73 17.62 -6.55 10.14
C LYS A 73 18.23 -5.57 9.12
N GLY A 74 17.98 -4.27 9.27
CA GLY A 74 18.55 -3.21 8.43
C GLY A 74 17.79 -2.93 7.14
N PHE A 75 16.57 -3.44 6.99
CA PHE A 75 15.70 -3.07 5.86
C PHE A 75 14.98 -1.74 6.11
N ILE A 76 14.53 -1.14 5.02
CA ILE A 76 13.65 0.03 5.01
C ILE A 76 12.24 -0.45 4.64
N PRO A 77 11.32 -0.62 5.63
CA PRO A 77 9.98 -1.13 5.37
C PRO A 77 9.09 -0.08 4.70
N VAL A 78 8.40 -0.49 3.65
CA VAL A 78 7.43 0.30 2.90
C VAL A 78 6.11 -0.45 2.81
N LEU A 79 5.01 0.24 3.10
CA LEU A 79 3.66 -0.31 3.05
C LEU A 79 2.84 0.36 1.97
N THR A 80 1.93 -0.39 1.36
CA THR A 80 0.79 0.16 0.61
C THR A 80 -0.49 -0.45 1.17
N THR A 81 -1.47 0.38 1.41
CA THR A 81 -2.77 0.00 1.95
C THR A 81 -3.90 0.61 1.13
N ASN A 82 -5.04 -0.05 1.09
CA ASN A 82 -6.26 0.50 0.53
C ASN A 82 -6.91 1.58 1.42
N GLY A 83 -6.39 1.83 2.61
CA GLY A 83 -6.80 2.89 3.51
C GLY A 83 -8.08 2.65 4.30
N THR A 84 -8.77 1.52 4.14
CA THR A 84 -10.08 1.29 4.81
C THR A 84 -9.96 0.86 6.27
N LEU A 85 -8.74 0.56 6.74
CA LEU A 85 -8.48 0.06 8.10
C LEU A 85 -7.55 0.99 8.90
N LEU A 86 -7.36 2.23 8.46
CA LEU A 86 -6.44 3.18 9.10
C LEU A 86 -6.84 3.54 10.53
N SER A 87 -8.13 3.57 10.84
CA SER A 87 -8.63 3.78 12.21
C SER A 87 -8.13 2.74 13.22
N ARG A 88 -7.72 1.56 12.75
CA ARG A 88 -7.18 0.45 13.57
C ARG A 88 -5.68 0.29 13.47
N ALA A 89 -4.99 1.17 12.73
CA ALA A 89 -3.58 1.01 12.37
C ALA A 89 -2.61 1.72 13.33
N GLN A 90 -3.02 2.05 14.56
CA GLN A 90 -2.18 2.76 15.54
C GLN A 90 -0.87 2.01 15.80
N ALA A 91 -0.91 0.70 16.03
CA ALA A 91 0.29 -0.10 16.26
C ALA A 91 1.26 -0.12 15.06
N VAL A 92 0.74 -0.02 13.83
CA VAL A 92 1.55 0.10 12.61
C VAL A 92 2.24 1.46 12.58
N MET A 93 1.52 2.52 12.93
CA MET A 93 2.09 3.87 13.05
C MET A 93 3.20 3.91 14.11
N ASP A 94 3.00 3.27 15.25
CA ASP A 94 3.97 3.22 16.36
C ASP A 94 5.22 2.38 16.01
N ALA A 95 5.07 1.36 15.15
CA ALA A 95 6.19 0.60 14.58
C ALA A 95 7.05 1.41 13.59
N ARG A 96 6.55 2.57 13.14
CA ARG A 96 7.24 3.56 12.30
C ARG A 96 7.84 2.95 11.03
N PRO A 97 7.03 2.47 10.07
CA PRO A 97 7.54 2.15 8.76
C PRO A 97 8.17 3.41 8.15
N TYR A 98 9.13 3.25 7.26
CA TYR A 98 9.77 4.39 6.59
C TYR A 98 8.78 5.19 5.74
N LYS A 99 7.93 4.47 5.00
CA LYS A 99 6.92 5.06 4.12
C LYS A 99 5.64 4.23 4.13
N MET A 100 4.51 4.92 4.16
CA MET A 100 3.19 4.35 3.91
C MET A 100 2.55 5.03 2.70
N GLN A 101 1.95 4.21 1.85
CA GLN A 101 1.22 4.64 0.67
C GLN A 101 -0.25 4.26 0.85
N VAL A 102 -1.13 5.24 0.78
CA VAL A 102 -2.58 5.02 0.85
C VAL A 102 -3.15 5.14 -0.55
N SER A 103 -3.73 4.08 -1.06
CA SER A 103 -4.35 4.04 -2.38
C SER A 103 -5.72 4.71 -2.34
N LEU A 104 -5.78 6.04 -2.39
CA LEU A 104 -7.05 6.79 -2.35
C LEU A 104 -8.00 6.39 -3.50
N HIS A 105 -7.46 6.04 -4.66
CA HIS A 105 -8.21 5.53 -5.81
C HIS A 105 -8.95 4.20 -5.54
N SER A 106 -8.63 3.49 -4.44
CA SER A 106 -9.37 2.29 -4.04
C SER A 106 -10.84 2.59 -3.76
N HIS A 107 -11.16 3.81 -3.35
CA HIS A 107 -12.53 4.23 -3.12
C HIS A 107 -13.39 4.06 -4.38
N GLU A 108 -12.94 4.63 -5.50
CA GLU A 108 -13.68 4.57 -6.77
C GLU A 108 -13.81 3.13 -7.28
N GLY A 109 -12.75 2.34 -7.17
CA GLY A 109 -12.73 0.93 -7.58
C GLY A 109 -13.67 0.01 -6.79
N ASN A 110 -14.25 0.47 -5.68
CA ASN A 110 -15.14 -0.31 -4.82
C ASN A 110 -16.52 0.32 -4.60
N GLY A 111 -16.79 1.49 -5.19
CA GLY A 111 -18.06 2.19 -5.02
C GLY A 111 -18.40 2.50 -3.56
N LYS A 112 -17.45 2.94 -2.77
CA LYS A 112 -17.64 3.24 -1.34
C LYS A 112 -18.60 4.41 -1.15
N GLU A 113 -19.60 4.22 -0.31
CA GLU A 113 -20.68 5.19 -0.10
C GLU A 113 -20.21 6.44 0.66
N ASN A 114 -19.28 6.29 1.63
CA ASN A 114 -18.86 7.42 2.48
C ASN A 114 -17.43 7.87 2.16
N LEU A 115 -17.29 8.61 1.06
CA LEU A 115 -16.02 9.21 0.64
C LEU A 115 -15.47 10.19 1.70
N GLN A 116 -16.36 10.99 2.31
CA GLN A 116 -15.94 11.99 3.29
C GLN A 116 -15.28 11.36 4.51
N GLN A 117 -15.90 10.32 5.06
CA GLN A 117 -15.30 9.58 6.17
C GLN A 117 -14.00 8.90 5.80
N TYR A 118 -13.92 8.33 4.59
CA TYR A 118 -12.70 7.69 4.11
C TYR A 118 -11.54 8.68 3.99
N VAL A 119 -11.76 9.85 3.40
CA VAL A 119 -10.73 10.91 3.28
C VAL A 119 -10.37 11.46 4.66
N TYR A 120 -11.36 11.64 5.56
CA TYR A 120 -11.10 12.07 6.93
C TYR A 120 -10.13 11.12 7.64
N GLU A 121 -10.39 9.81 7.61
CA GLU A 121 -9.51 8.81 8.25
C GLU A 121 -8.12 8.78 7.61
N ALA A 122 -8.04 8.86 6.28
CA ALA A 122 -6.77 8.89 5.57
C ALA A 122 -5.94 10.12 5.93
N MET A 123 -6.54 11.31 5.97
CA MET A 123 -5.85 12.56 6.29
C MET A 123 -5.45 12.64 7.76
N ARG A 124 -6.34 12.26 8.68
CA ARG A 124 -6.01 12.20 10.11
C ARG A 124 -4.81 11.29 10.34
N PHE A 125 -4.86 10.08 9.80
CA PHE A 125 -3.76 9.13 9.91
C PHE A 125 -2.47 9.67 9.28
N ALA A 126 -2.54 10.28 8.09
CA ALA A 126 -1.38 10.82 7.41
C ALA A 126 -0.69 11.94 8.19
N ILE A 127 -1.47 12.85 8.79
CA ILE A 127 -0.94 13.94 9.62
C ILE A 127 -0.26 13.39 10.87
N GLU A 128 -0.90 12.45 11.58
CA GLU A 128 -0.35 11.84 12.79
C GLU A 128 0.92 11.02 12.49
N ALA A 129 0.93 10.24 11.41
CA ALA A 129 2.08 9.44 11.00
C ALA A 129 3.26 10.30 10.53
N ALA A 130 2.98 11.37 9.80
CA ALA A 130 4.00 12.34 9.37
C ALA A 130 4.67 13.03 10.58
N ALA A 131 3.91 13.40 11.60
CA ALA A 131 4.42 13.95 12.85
C ALA A 131 5.35 12.97 13.59
N LYS A 132 5.14 11.65 13.42
CA LYS A 132 6.01 10.58 13.94
C LYS A 132 7.20 10.26 13.00
N GLY A 133 7.34 10.97 11.89
CA GLY A 133 8.45 10.84 10.95
C GLY A 133 8.22 9.87 9.79
N VAL A 134 7.03 9.29 9.64
CA VAL A 134 6.67 8.40 8.52
C VAL A 134 6.38 9.23 7.27
N ILE A 135 6.94 8.84 6.13
CA ILE A 135 6.59 9.45 4.85
C ILE A 135 5.24 8.91 4.40
N MET A 136 4.26 9.80 4.24
CA MET A 136 2.91 9.47 3.80
C MET A 136 2.71 9.86 2.34
N VAL A 137 2.23 8.93 1.53
CA VAL A 137 1.93 9.16 0.12
C VAL A 137 0.49 8.75 -0.16
N LEU A 138 -0.33 9.72 -0.54
CA LEU A 138 -1.71 9.51 -0.98
C LEU A 138 -1.67 9.25 -2.49
N ARG A 139 -1.97 8.03 -2.91
CA ARG A 139 -1.82 7.61 -4.30
C ARG A 139 -3.14 7.74 -5.06
N LEU A 140 -3.06 8.36 -6.21
CA LEU A 140 -4.11 8.43 -7.23
C LEU A 140 -3.59 7.77 -8.52
N TRP A 141 -3.40 6.44 -8.45
CA TRP A 141 -2.94 5.62 -9.57
C TRP A 141 -4.12 5.08 -10.37
N ASN A 142 -4.92 5.99 -10.88
CA ASN A 142 -6.18 5.71 -11.55
C ASN A 142 -6.33 6.48 -12.87
N GLN A 143 -5.30 7.17 -13.33
CA GLN A 143 -5.31 7.86 -14.62
C GLN A 143 -5.54 6.86 -15.76
N GLY A 144 -6.50 7.18 -16.62
CA GLY A 144 -6.88 6.33 -17.74
C GLY A 144 -8.21 5.60 -17.55
N GLY A 145 -9.10 6.08 -16.64
CA GLY A 145 -10.47 5.60 -16.58
C GLY A 145 -11.16 5.64 -15.21
N TYR A 146 -10.39 5.74 -14.12
CA TYR A 146 -10.92 5.78 -12.76
C TYR A 146 -10.45 7.05 -12.02
N ASP A 147 -10.42 8.17 -12.71
CA ASP A 147 -9.90 9.45 -12.22
C ASP A 147 -10.96 10.55 -12.09
N LYS A 148 -12.23 10.21 -12.27
CA LYS A 148 -13.35 11.16 -12.28
C LYS A 148 -13.54 11.88 -10.94
N GLU A 149 -13.25 11.20 -9.83
CA GLU A 149 -13.41 11.74 -8.49
C GLU A 149 -12.13 12.45 -7.97
N ASN A 150 -11.04 12.49 -8.76
CA ASN A 150 -9.77 13.02 -8.30
C ASN A 150 -9.86 14.49 -7.84
N GLU A 151 -10.50 15.37 -8.60
CA GLU A 151 -10.64 16.78 -8.22
C GLU A 151 -11.40 16.92 -6.89
N ARG A 152 -12.48 16.19 -6.73
CA ARG A 152 -13.25 16.16 -5.49
C ARG A 152 -12.44 15.65 -4.31
N LEU A 153 -11.65 14.58 -4.52
CA LEU A 153 -10.71 14.07 -3.51
C LEU A 153 -9.68 15.12 -3.11
N LEU A 154 -9.10 15.83 -4.08
CA LEU A 154 -8.13 16.89 -3.84
C LEU A 154 -8.72 18.08 -3.06
N ASP A 155 -9.94 18.48 -3.37
CA ASP A 155 -10.64 19.55 -2.63
C ASP A 155 -10.90 19.14 -1.18
N MET A 156 -11.30 17.89 -0.95
CA MET A 156 -11.47 17.36 0.41
C MET A 156 -10.13 17.32 1.16
N VAL A 157 -9.04 16.88 0.52
CA VAL A 157 -7.69 16.89 1.11
C VAL A 157 -7.24 18.31 1.45
N ALA A 158 -7.57 19.31 0.61
CA ALA A 158 -7.25 20.71 0.84
C ALA A 158 -7.94 21.28 2.08
N GLY A 159 -9.05 20.69 2.51
CA GLY A 159 -9.72 21.02 3.77
C GLY A 159 -8.87 20.67 5.02
N TYR A 160 -7.93 19.74 4.90
CA TYR A 160 -7.03 19.33 6.02
C TYR A 160 -5.64 19.96 5.90
N VAL A 161 -5.12 20.08 4.69
CA VAL A 161 -3.84 20.73 4.39
C VAL A 161 -4.09 21.75 3.29
N PRO A 162 -4.30 23.03 3.64
CA PRO A 162 -4.65 24.09 2.68
C PRO A 162 -3.62 24.27 1.57
N ARG A 163 -4.10 24.61 0.39
CA ARG A 163 -3.25 25.07 -0.74
C ARG A 163 -2.64 26.45 -0.45
N PRO A 164 -1.52 26.85 -1.10
CA PRO A 164 -0.88 26.19 -2.22
C PRO A 164 0.03 25.03 -1.82
N TRP A 165 0.03 23.95 -2.60
CA TRP A 165 0.96 22.83 -2.45
C TRP A 165 2.17 23.00 -3.37
N THR A 166 3.30 22.39 -3.00
CA THR A 166 4.49 22.40 -3.83
C THR A 166 4.44 21.30 -4.88
N GLN A 167 4.59 21.66 -6.16
CA GLN A 167 4.61 20.69 -7.24
C GLN A 167 5.83 19.77 -7.16
N CYS A 168 5.63 18.49 -7.36
CA CYS A 168 6.65 17.46 -7.46
C CYS A 168 6.57 16.79 -8.85
N GLN A 169 7.53 15.91 -9.16
CA GLN A 169 7.61 15.25 -10.46
C GLN A 169 6.28 14.57 -10.88
N ASN A 170 5.65 13.84 -9.97
CA ASN A 170 4.42 13.08 -10.26
C ASN A 170 3.28 13.42 -9.29
N GLY A 171 3.16 14.68 -8.88
CA GLY A 171 2.10 15.08 -7.94
C GLY A 171 2.45 16.31 -7.13
N TRP A 172 2.09 16.27 -5.84
CA TRP A 172 2.19 17.40 -4.93
C TRP A 172 2.80 17.01 -3.59
N ARG A 173 3.62 17.88 -3.05
CA ARG A 173 3.97 17.88 -1.63
C ARG A 173 2.99 18.80 -0.90
N LEU A 174 2.20 18.24 0.01
CA LEU A 174 1.17 18.96 0.75
C LEU A 174 1.75 19.63 1.98
N ALA A 175 2.58 18.86 2.72
CA ALA A 175 3.25 19.30 3.93
C ALA A 175 4.57 18.53 4.09
N ASP A 176 5.29 18.74 5.21
CA ASP A 176 6.42 17.88 5.50
C ASP A 176 5.96 16.42 5.60
N LYS A 177 6.65 15.54 4.84
CA LYS A 177 6.38 14.09 4.74
C LYS A 177 4.97 13.68 4.26
N ILE A 178 4.14 14.59 3.74
CA ILE A 178 2.83 14.27 3.17
C ILE A 178 2.81 14.65 1.70
N PHE A 179 2.52 13.67 0.84
CA PHE A 179 2.56 13.80 -0.62
C PHE A 179 1.31 13.23 -1.26
N ILE A 180 0.93 13.76 -2.42
CA ILE A 180 0.05 13.12 -3.40
C ILE A 180 0.92 12.65 -4.56
N GLU A 181 0.67 11.43 -5.03
CA GLU A 181 1.36 10.84 -6.18
C GLU A 181 0.32 10.36 -7.20
N TYR A 182 0.46 10.84 -8.43
CA TYR A 182 -0.32 10.38 -9.58
C TYR A 182 0.38 9.23 -10.29
N GLY A 183 -0.41 8.34 -10.87
CA GLY A 183 0.08 7.27 -11.72
C GLY A 183 -1.00 6.77 -12.66
N ARG A 184 -0.57 6.17 -13.77
CA ARG A 184 -1.49 5.44 -14.64
C ARG A 184 -1.89 4.14 -13.96
N MET A 185 -3.09 3.70 -14.28
CA MET A 185 -3.54 2.37 -13.88
C MET A 185 -2.57 1.33 -14.43
N PHE A 186 -2.18 0.40 -13.57
CA PHE A 186 -1.26 -0.67 -13.95
C PHE A 186 -2.04 -1.73 -14.74
N GLU A 187 -1.63 -1.94 -15.98
CA GLU A 187 -2.07 -3.09 -16.77
C GLU A 187 -1.25 -4.30 -16.34
N TRP A 188 -1.90 -5.23 -15.67
CA TRP A 188 -1.26 -6.47 -15.31
C TRP A 188 -1.01 -7.30 -16.58
N PRO A 189 0.16 -7.92 -16.73
CA PRO A 189 0.38 -8.85 -17.83
C PRO A 189 -0.74 -9.91 -17.78
N GLU A 190 -1.41 -10.11 -18.90
CA GLU A 190 -2.32 -11.24 -19.04
C GLU A 190 -1.50 -12.49 -18.78
N GLY A 191 -1.83 -13.21 -17.69
CA GLY A 191 -1.22 -14.50 -17.43
C GLY A 191 -1.54 -15.39 -18.63
N GLU A 192 -0.53 -15.97 -19.26
CA GLU A 192 -0.74 -17.05 -20.23
C GLU A 192 -1.69 -18.02 -19.56
N LYS A 193 -2.90 -18.15 -20.10
CA LYS A 193 -3.79 -19.25 -19.75
C LYS A 193 -2.97 -20.49 -20.09
N SER A 194 -2.47 -21.18 -19.08
CA SER A 194 -1.88 -22.48 -19.28
C SER A 194 -2.96 -23.35 -19.93
N GLU A 195 -2.88 -23.51 -21.24
CA GLU A 195 -3.59 -24.57 -21.91
C GLU A 195 -3.20 -25.85 -21.19
N ASN A 196 -4.20 -26.54 -20.69
CA ASN A 196 -4.05 -27.80 -20.03
C ASN A 196 -3.13 -28.71 -20.87
N SER A 197 -1.93 -28.94 -20.42
CA SER A 197 -1.18 -30.10 -20.82
C SER A 197 -1.68 -31.26 -19.95
N ASP A 198 -2.61 -31.99 -20.50
CA ASP A 198 -2.95 -33.35 -20.07
C ASP A 198 -1.69 -34.20 -19.90
N GLY A 199 -1.61 -34.90 -18.79
CA GLY A 199 -1.01 -36.20 -18.70
C GLY A 199 0.51 -36.24 -18.50
N GLY A 200 0.92 -36.61 -17.29
CA GLY A 200 2.26 -37.10 -17.03
C GLY A 200 2.48 -37.33 -15.55
N ALA A 201 2.13 -38.51 -15.09
CA ALA A 201 2.54 -39.00 -13.77
C ALA A 201 4.06 -39.01 -13.65
N PHE A 202 4.57 -38.46 -12.50
CA PHE A 202 5.66 -39.04 -11.69
C PHE A 202 5.66 -38.35 -10.34
#